data_a8a4937753cec8b178cca34ca871c97c
#
_entry.id   a8a4937753cec8b178cca34ca871c97c
#
_cell.length_a   1.000
_cell.length_b   1.000
_cell.length_c   1.000
_cell.angle_alpha   90.00
_cell.angle_beta   90.00
_cell.angle_gamma   90.00
#
_symmetry.space_group_name_H-M   'P 1'
#
loop_
_entity.id
_entity.type
_entity.pdbx_description
1 polymer ?
#
loop_
_entity_poly.entity_id
_entity_poly.type
_entity_poly.pdbx_seq_one_letter_code
_entity_poly.pdbx_strand_id
1 'polypeptide(L)'
;MYAAFDPERMGTDIAWHLRRKGLRRIGIFTEPAAFPDTALFLNGFRTVCADETSVLDCPNHQVDLRAFELFEEDEPFDAIVCTDQRRESAVRAACAYASRRPLPLIVSAAPRSAVTDPLALAYELDYKRLAHRIVKALLARLETRSPLPPTLFMENNGFRNQMPVPQLTESNLRMLTMASPSTTALKRLLPHLEKSTGIHLELTVLPSLRDVYEVIQSSGSGRYDLIRMDVAWMDELAKKLFRPLHQIPFDWDGLLAQTLPEFGDSYTSVNGERICVPYDPSTQLMFYRRDLFCDPTYKRMYFEAYRRELEVPKSFEDYNRIAGFFTRSLNPASPVQYGTTVAIGNVVVSPSEFLPRLFEQGGKLFNAKGQITVDTPEALAALKNYRETYACSDRTVHDIWKNVLEGFADGSAAMTVVFINYASHILNSKMSSIAGKLGFAPVPGGKPLSGGGVVGITRSCAHPETACAFLSWLYSNQTAPAFTLLGGLSPCRSAYSNRDIKERYPWLSAARRSFPSAQRRSGSAYYSNFSELQMENILAAYVQRAVLGVCTPEEALAQAQAEMDAHFTANSEFL
;
A
#
# COMPACT_ATOMS: atom_id res chain seq x y z
N MET A 1 -9.70 -40.53 5.32
CA MET A 1 -10.80 -39.51 5.38
C MET A 1 -10.65 -38.57 4.20
N TYR A 2 -11.64 -38.50 3.37
CA TYR A 2 -11.76 -37.49 2.34
C TYR A 2 -12.62 -36.34 2.88
N ALA A 3 -12.17 -35.11 2.72
CA ALA A 3 -12.89 -33.93 3.23
C ALA A 3 -12.96 -32.87 2.14
N ALA A 4 -14.17 -32.48 1.76
CA ALA A 4 -14.44 -31.50 0.73
C ALA A 4 -15.76 -30.76 0.99
N PHE A 5 -16.03 -29.72 0.22
CA PHE A 5 -17.37 -29.22 0.01
C PHE A 5 -18.16 -30.21 -0.85
N ASP A 6 -19.49 -30.16 -0.76
CA ASP A 6 -20.36 -31.02 -1.56
C ASP A 6 -20.39 -30.53 -3.01
N PRO A 7 -19.70 -31.19 -3.96
CA PRO A 7 -19.61 -30.73 -5.33
C PRO A 7 -20.94 -30.88 -6.08
N GLU A 8 -21.72 -31.91 -5.78
CA GLU A 8 -23.00 -32.18 -6.44
C GLU A 8 -24.03 -31.11 -6.08
N ARG A 9 -24.09 -30.76 -4.80
CA ARG A 9 -24.93 -29.66 -4.34
C ARG A 9 -24.49 -28.30 -4.90
N MET A 10 -23.18 -28.06 -4.98
CA MET A 10 -22.65 -26.84 -5.60
C MET A 10 -23.10 -26.72 -7.07
N GLY A 11 -23.01 -27.79 -7.84
CA GLY A 11 -23.49 -27.82 -9.23
C GLY A 11 -24.98 -27.51 -9.33
N THR A 12 -25.79 -28.14 -8.48
CA THR A 12 -27.24 -27.94 -8.41
C THR A 12 -27.60 -26.49 -8.04
N ASP A 13 -26.99 -25.93 -7.02
CA ASP A 13 -27.26 -24.57 -6.54
C ASP A 13 -26.92 -23.53 -7.61
N ILE A 14 -25.78 -23.68 -8.29
CA ILE A 14 -25.33 -22.79 -9.36
C ILE A 14 -26.31 -22.86 -10.54
N ALA A 15 -26.66 -24.06 -10.98
CA ALA A 15 -27.61 -24.26 -12.09
C ALA A 15 -28.97 -23.62 -11.79
N TRP A 16 -29.55 -23.82 -10.60
CA TRP A 16 -30.79 -23.17 -10.18
C TRP A 16 -30.71 -21.66 -10.20
N HIS A 17 -29.58 -21.10 -9.74
CA HIS A 17 -29.40 -19.67 -9.72
C HIS A 17 -29.39 -19.07 -11.13
N LEU A 18 -28.62 -19.67 -12.05
CA LEU A 18 -28.54 -19.22 -13.44
C LEU A 18 -29.89 -19.35 -14.17
N ARG A 19 -30.59 -20.45 -13.98
CA ARG A 19 -31.91 -20.67 -14.55
C ARG A 19 -32.96 -19.67 -14.07
N ARG A 20 -32.94 -19.32 -12.78
CA ARG A 20 -33.82 -18.27 -12.21
C ARG A 20 -33.55 -16.87 -12.79
N LYS A 21 -32.31 -16.61 -13.24
CA LYS A 21 -31.94 -15.38 -13.95
C LYS A 21 -32.31 -15.40 -15.44
N GLY A 22 -32.87 -16.48 -15.94
CA GLY A 22 -33.25 -16.65 -17.37
C GLY A 22 -32.05 -16.88 -18.27
N LEU A 23 -30.86 -17.19 -17.71
CA LEU A 23 -29.66 -17.51 -18.48
C LEU A 23 -29.76 -18.95 -18.98
N ARG A 24 -29.59 -19.15 -20.28
CA ARG A 24 -29.84 -20.46 -20.95
C ARG A 24 -28.56 -21.07 -21.46
N ARG A 25 -27.77 -20.33 -22.23
CA ARG A 25 -26.54 -20.85 -22.83
C ARG A 25 -25.37 -20.71 -21.84
N ILE A 26 -25.00 -21.85 -21.21
CA ILE A 26 -24.04 -21.86 -20.12
C ILE A 26 -22.80 -22.65 -20.52
N GLY A 27 -21.63 -22.02 -20.46
CA GLY A 27 -20.32 -22.68 -20.53
C GLY A 27 -19.85 -23.11 -19.14
N ILE A 28 -19.39 -24.35 -19.01
CA ILE A 28 -18.73 -24.82 -17.78
C ILE A 28 -17.26 -25.06 -18.08
N PHE A 29 -16.38 -24.31 -17.43
CA PHE A 29 -14.94 -24.47 -17.55
C PHE A 29 -14.40 -25.14 -16.29
N THR A 30 -13.93 -26.37 -16.42
CA THR A 30 -13.67 -27.26 -15.30
C THR A 30 -12.41 -28.11 -15.48
N GLU A 31 -11.99 -28.78 -14.43
CA GLU A 31 -11.00 -29.86 -14.47
C GLU A 31 -11.56 -31.07 -15.26
N PRO A 32 -10.69 -32.00 -15.68
CA PRO A 32 -11.14 -33.19 -16.40
C PRO A 32 -12.26 -33.94 -15.68
N ALA A 33 -13.31 -34.31 -16.41
CA ALA A 33 -14.47 -35.00 -15.88
C ALA A 33 -14.14 -36.37 -15.23
N ALA A 34 -12.92 -36.90 -15.44
CA ALA A 34 -12.42 -38.08 -14.76
C ALA A 34 -12.17 -37.87 -13.25
N PHE A 35 -12.06 -36.65 -12.79
CA PHE A 35 -11.92 -36.37 -11.35
C PHE A 35 -13.28 -36.50 -10.64
N PRO A 36 -13.34 -37.22 -9.49
CA PRO A 36 -14.59 -37.49 -8.80
C PRO A 36 -15.41 -36.24 -8.47
N ASP A 37 -14.76 -35.16 -8.01
CA ASP A 37 -15.44 -33.92 -7.64
C ASP A 37 -16.03 -33.21 -8.86
N THR A 38 -15.32 -33.24 -9.99
CA THR A 38 -15.82 -32.71 -11.26
C THR A 38 -17.02 -33.49 -11.77
N ALA A 39 -16.95 -34.83 -11.72
CA ALA A 39 -18.06 -35.68 -12.10
C ALA A 39 -19.31 -35.42 -11.25
N LEU A 40 -19.17 -35.32 -9.95
CA LEU A 40 -20.26 -35.00 -9.02
C LEU A 40 -20.84 -33.59 -9.29
N PHE A 41 -19.98 -32.60 -9.51
CA PHE A 41 -20.40 -31.24 -9.84
C PHE A 41 -21.22 -31.20 -11.13
N LEU A 42 -20.73 -31.84 -12.18
CA LEU A 42 -21.43 -31.91 -13.47
C LEU A 42 -22.75 -32.67 -13.34
N ASN A 43 -22.79 -33.74 -12.55
CA ASN A 43 -24.03 -34.48 -12.29
C ASN A 43 -25.08 -33.56 -11.62
N GLY A 44 -24.73 -32.89 -10.54
CA GLY A 44 -25.61 -31.93 -9.87
C GLY A 44 -26.07 -30.79 -10.79
N PHE A 45 -25.19 -30.27 -11.63
CA PHE A 45 -25.53 -29.21 -12.57
C PHE A 45 -26.53 -29.67 -13.64
N ARG A 46 -26.32 -30.86 -14.22
CA ARG A 46 -27.17 -31.44 -15.24
C ARG A 46 -28.55 -31.82 -14.76
N THR A 47 -28.74 -32.06 -13.44
CA THR A 47 -30.09 -32.33 -12.90
C THR A 47 -31.03 -31.12 -13.08
N VAL A 48 -30.49 -29.92 -13.29
CA VAL A 48 -31.26 -28.69 -13.45
C VAL A 48 -31.18 -28.12 -14.85
N CYS A 49 -30.02 -28.20 -15.51
CA CYS A 49 -29.72 -27.64 -16.84
C CYS A 49 -29.10 -28.71 -17.74
N ALA A 50 -29.92 -29.66 -18.23
CA ALA A 50 -29.43 -30.79 -19.06
C ALA A 50 -29.08 -30.40 -20.50
N ASP A 51 -29.88 -29.55 -21.13
CA ASP A 51 -29.90 -29.38 -22.58
C ASP A 51 -29.21 -28.13 -23.14
N GLU A 52 -28.76 -27.21 -22.27
CA GLU A 52 -28.25 -25.88 -22.67
C GLU A 52 -26.82 -25.65 -22.18
N THR A 53 -26.07 -26.71 -21.88
CA THR A 53 -24.75 -26.61 -21.21
C THR A 53 -23.64 -27.16 -22.11
N SER A 54 -22.65 -26.33 -22.41
CA SER A 54 -21.38 -26.73 -23.00
C SER A 54 -20.32 -26.92 -21.91
N VAL A 55 -19.65 -28.07 -21.89
CA VAL A 55 -18.60 -28.37 -20.90
C VAL A 55 -17.25 -28.38 -21.60
N LEU A 56 -16.39 -27.48 -21.19
CA LEU A 56 -14.98 -27.44 -21.58
C LEU A 56 -14.15 -27.93 -20.40
N ASP A 57 -13.69 -29.17 -20.44
CA ASP A 57 -12.79 -29.71 -19.43
C ASP A 57 -11.35 -29.72 -19.93
N CYS A 58 -10.40 -29.37 -19.09
CA CYS A 58 -9.00 -29.42 -19.45
C CYS A 58 -8.06 -29.52 -18.24
N PRO A 59 -6.87 -30.13 -18.42
CA PRO A 59 -5.85 -30.14 -17.40
C PRO A 59 -5.26 -28.73 -17.20
N ASN A 60 -4.68 -28.51 -16.01
CA ASN A 60 -4.23 -27.19 -15.58
C ASN A 60 -3.17 -26.51 -16.49
N HIS A 61 -2.39 -27.28 -17.26
CA HIS A 61 -1.38 -26.72 -18.18
C HIS A 61 -1.96 -26.19 -19.50
N GLN A 62 -3.25 -26.42 -19.78
CA GLN A 62 -3.93 -25.96 -21.00
C GLN A 62 -4.96 -24.86 -20.73
N VAL A 63 -5.15 -24.46 -19.47
CA VAL A 63 -6.24 -23.57 -19.03
C VAL A 63 -6.23 -22.24 -19.80
N ASP A 64 -5.07 -21.64 -19.99
CA ASP A 64 -4.99 -20.31 -20.62
C ASP A 64 -5.39 -20.38 -22.11
N LEU A 65 -4.92 -21.39 -22.83
CA LEU A 65 -5.29 -21.59 -24.24
C LEU A 65 -6.78 -21.92 -24.39
N ARG A 66 -7.27 -22.84 -23.59
CA ARG A 66 -8.66 -23.30 -23.64
C ARG A 66 -9.67 -22.22 -23.24
N ALA A 67 -9.27 -21.27 -22.41
CA ALA A 67 -10.13 -20.14 -22.05
C ALA A 67 -10.51 -19.27 -23.26
N PHE A 68 -9.65 -19.14 -24.27
CA PHE A 68 -9.96 -18.41 -25.49
C PHE A 68 -10.99 -19.13 -26.37
N GLU A 69 -11.00 -20.46 -26.39
CA GLU A 69 -11.97 -21.25 -27.15
C GLU A 69 -13.42 -20.98 -26.71
N LEU A 70 -13.66 -20.62 -25.44
CA LEU A 70 -14.98 -20.23 -24.95
C LEU A 70 -15.56 -18.98 -25.63
N PHE A 71 -14.72 -18.18 -26.28
CA PHE A 71 -15.12 -16.97 -27.01
C PHE A 71 -15.06 -17.10 -28.53
N GLU A 72 -14.65 -18.25 -29.03
CA GLU A 72 -14.62 -18.57 -30.46
C GLU A 72 -15.92 -19.25 -30.93
N GLU A 73 -16.81 -19.64 -30.02
CA GLU A 73 -18.12 -20.20 -30.31
C GLU A 73 -18.96 -19.22 -31.15
N ASP A 74 -19.72 -19.74 -32.11
CA ASP A 74 -20.55 -18.95 -33.03
C ASP A 74 -21.60 -18.11 -32.29
N GLU A 75 -22.16 -18.64 -31.22
CA GLU A 75 -23.08 -17.95 -30.34
C GLU A 75 -22.46 -17.73 -28.97
N PRO A 76 -22.55 -16.50 -28.38
CA PRO A 76 -21.97 -16.22 -27.10
C PRO A 76 -22.69 -16.94 -25.96
N PHE A 77 -21.94 -17.30 -24.91
CA PHE A 77 -22.53 -17.80 -23.67
C PHE A 77 -23.20 -16.66 -22.88
N ASP A 78 -24.34 -16.97 -22.24
CA ASP A 78 -24.96 -16.07 -21.26
C ASP A 78 -24.17 -16.05 -19.96
N ALA A 79 -23.60 -17.20 -19.57
CA ALA A 79 -22.76 -17.34 -18.39
C ALA A 79 -21.64 -18.36 -18.61
N ILE A 80 -20.50 -18.16 -17.95
CA ILE A 80 -19.40 -19.11 -17.85
C ILE A 80 -19.16 -19.44 -16.38
N VAL A 81 -19.27 -20.72 -16.04
CA VAL A 81 -19.03 -21.25 -14.70
C VAL A 81 -17.60 -21.79 -14.63
N CYS A 82 -16.78 -21.21 -13.75
CA CYS A 82 -15.41 -21.62 -13.49
C CYS A 82 -15.34 -22.36 -12.15
N THR A 83 -14.85 -23.59 -12.14
CA THR A 83 -14.82 -24.42 -10.93
C THR A 83 -13.68 -24.08 -9.97
N ASP A 84 -12.72 -23.27 -10.41
CA ASP A 84 -11.59 -22.81 -9.59
C ASP A 84 -11.08 -21.43 -10.04
N GLN A 85 -10.23 -20.85 -9.20
CA GLN A 85 -9.68 -19.51 -9.39
C GLN A 85 -8.77 -19.39 -10.63
N ARG A 86 -8.05 -20.45 -11.00
CA ARG A 86 -7.15 -20.43 -12.17
C ARG A 86 -7.96 -20.31 -13.45
N ARG A 87 -9.03 -21.08 -13.57
CA ARG A 87 -9.96 -21.03 -14.71
C ARG A 87 -10.68 -19.69 -14.79
N GLU A 88 -11.13 -19.19 -13.65
CA GLU A 88 -11.70 -17.83 -13.58
C GLU A 88 -10.73 -16.78 -14.10
N SER A 89 -9.47 -16.79 -13.64
CA SER A 89 -8.46 -15.82 -14.08
C SER A 89 -8.18 -15.91 -15.58
N ALA A 90 -8.10 -17.11 -16.13
CA ALA A 90 -7.90 -17.33 -17.57
C ALA A 90 -9.10 -16.84 -18.41
N VAL A 91 -10.34 -17.12 -17.98
CA VAL A 91 -11.55 -16.63 -18.64
C VAL A 91 -11.60 -15.10 -18.61
N ARG A 92 -11.24 -14.47 -17.50
CA ARG A 92 -11.17 -13.01 -17.41
C ARG A 92 -10.11 -12.42 -18.34
N ALA A 93 -8.94 -13.07 -18.43
CA ALA A 93 -7.91 -12.64 -19.37
C ALA A 93 -8.41 -12.75 -20.81
N ALA A 94 -9.06 -13.85 -21.18
CA ALA A 94 -9.66 -14.04 -22.50
C ALA A 94 -10.78 -13.02 -22.78
N CYS A 95 -11.63 -12.69 -21.81
CA CYS A 95 -12.65 -11.65 -21.92
C CYS A 95 -12.08 -10.29 -22.33
N ALA A 96 -10.88 -9.94 -21.88
CA ALA A 96 -10.25 -8.66 -22.22
C ALA A 96 -9.94 -8.53 -23.72
N TYR A 97 -9.75 -9.65 -24.41
CA TYR A 97 -9.48 -9.72 -25.84
C TYR A 97 -10.70 -10.06 -26.69
N ALA A 98 -11.82 -10.46 -26.05
CA ALA A 98 -13.03 -10.79 -26.78
C ALA A 98 -13.61 -9.55 -27.47
N SER A 99 -13.79 -9.65 -28.78
CA SER A 99 -14.37 -8.58 -29.61
C SER A 99 -15.90 -8.52 -29.54
N ARG A 100 -16.54 -9.61 -29.09
CA ARG A 100 -18.00 -9.76 -29.03
C ARG A 100 -18.58 -9.23 -27.72
N ARG A 101 -19.76 -8.60 -27.79
CA ARG A 101 -20.53 -8.14 -26.63
C ARG A 101 -22.01 -8.52 -26.80
N PRO A 102 -22.76 -8.78 -25.71
CA PRO A 102 -22.36 -8.63 -24.30
C PRO A 102 -21.40 -9.73 -23.83
N LEU A 103 -20.60 -9.44 -22.80
CA LEU A 103 -19.73 -10.42 -22.16
C LEU A 103 -20.58 -11.34 -21.26
N PRO A 104 -20.24 -12.64 -21.15
CA PRO A 104 -20.97 -13.58 -20.32
C PRO A 104 -20.82 -13.23 -18.82
N LEU A 105 -21.81 -13.58 -18.01
CA LEU A 105 -21.72 -13.58 -16.57
C LEU A 105 -20.70 -14.63 -16.12
N ILE A 106 -19.65 -14.24 -15.41
CA ILE A 106 -18.68 -15.18 -14.88
C ILE A 106 -19.12 -15.64 -13.48
N VAL A 107 -19.28 -16.94 -13.33
CA VAL A 107 -19.60 -17.58 -12.05
C VAL A 107 -18.38 -18.32 -11.54
N SER A 108 -17.95 -18.03 -10.33
CA SER A 108 -16.75 -18.62 -9.74
C SER A 108 -17.06 -19.35 -8.43
N ALA A 109 -16.53 -20.55 -8.30
CA ALA A 109 -16.42 -21.26 -7.03
C ALA A 109 -15.04 -21.01 -6.43
N ALA A 110 -14.81 -19.79 -5.92
CA ALA A 110 -13.52 -19.37 -5.41
C ALA A 110 -13.50 -19.25 -3.86
N PRO A 111 -12.33 -19.36 -3.23
CA PRO A 111 -12.18 -19.01 -1.81
C PRO A 111 -12.66 -17.58 -1.52
N ARG A 112 -13.18 -17.34 -0.32
CA ARG A 112 -13.78 -16.07 0.12
C ARG A 112 -12.94 -14.81 -0.13
N SER A 113 -11.63 -14.96 -0.26
CA SER A 113 -10.68 -13.84 -0.46
C SER A 113 -10.45 -13.45 -1.92
N ALA A 114 -11.01 -14.16 -2.91
CA ALA A 114 -10.58 -14.06 -4.29
C ALA A 114 -11.54 -13.30 -5.22
N VAL A 115 -12.79 -13.06 -4.83
CA VAL A 115 -13.78 -12.46 -5.74
C VAL A 115 -14.14 -11.06 -5.33
N THR A 116 -13.73 -10.09 -6.13
CA THR A 116 -13.99 -8.64 -5.93
C THR A 116 -14.55 -7.96 -7.17
N ASP A 117 -14.86 -8.72 -8.24
CA ASP A 117 -15.45 -8.16 -9.44
C ASP A 117 -16.98 -8.08 -9.29
N PRO A 118 -17.58 -6.87 -9.40
CA PRO A 118 -19.04 -6.71 -9.34
C PRO A 118 -19.78 -7.43 -10.50
N LEU A 119 -19.08 -7.79 -11.57
CA LEU A 119 -19.63 -8.57 -12.69
C LEU A 119 -19.52 -10.08 -12.47
N ALA A 120 -18.90 -10.53 -11.39
CA ALA A 120 -18.78 -11.95 -11.09
C ALA A 120 -19.72 -12.36 -9.98
N LEU A 121 -20.40 -13.46 -10.19
CA LEU A 121 -21.18 -14.13 -9.18
C LEU A 121 -20.29 -15.15 -8.48
N ALA A 122 -20.05 -14.98 -7.17
CA ALA A 122 -19.23 -15.88 -6.38
C ALA A 122 -20.08 -16.90 -5.61
N TYR A 123 -19.74 -18.17 -5.76
CA TYR A 123 -20.25 -19.25 -4.92
C TYR A 123 -19.25 -19.48 -3.78
N GLU A 124 -19.64 -19.22 -2.53
CA GLU A 124 -18.71 -19.19 -1.40
C GLU A 124 -18.36 -20.59 -0.89
N LEU A 125 -17.04 -20.85 -0.81
CA LEU A 125 -16.44 -22.01 -0.16
C LEU A 125 -15.59 -21.56 1.02
N ASP A 126 -16.06 -21.83 2.26
CA ASP A 126 -15.35 -21.45 3.48
C ASP A 126 -14.29 -22.49 3.86
N TYR A 127 -13.14 -22.48 3.19
CA TYR A 127 -12.02 -23.39 3.47
C TYR A 127 -11.49 -23.29 4.89
N LYS A 128 -11.63 -22.15 5.56
CA LYS A 128 -11.23 -22.00 6.96
C LYS A 128 -12.11 -22.85 7.88
N ARG A 129 -13.41 -22.85 7.63
CA ARG A 129 -14.36 -23.68 8.38
C ARG A 129 -14.18 -25.16 8.06
N LEU A 130 -13.89 -25.51 6.80
CA LEU A 130 -13.54 -26.89 6.40
C LEU A 130 -12.28 -27.37 7.14
N ALA A 131 -11.21 -26.57 7.13
CA ALA A 131 -9.97 -26.89 7.85
C ALA A 131 -10.21 -27.07 9.35
N HIS A 132 -11.02 -26.22 9.98
CA HIS A 132 -11.39 -26.35 11.39
C HIS A 132 -12.12 -27.68 11.69
N ARG A 133 -13.04 -28.09 10.83
CA ARG A 133 -13.74 -29.38 10.98
C ARG A 133 -12.81 -30.58 10.81
N ILE A 134 -11.87 -30.50 9.86
CA ILE A 134 -10.84 -31.55 9.66
C ILE A 134 -9.99 -31.69 10.93
N VAL A 135 -9.45 -30.57 11.43
CA VAL A 135 -8.63 -30.56 12.66
C VAL A 135 -9.41 -31.11 13.85
N LYS A 136 -10.66 -30.66 14.02
CA LYS A 136 -11.53 -31.19 15.12
C LYS A 136 -11.76 -32.69 15.02
N ALA A 137 -12.00 -33.21 13.80
CA ALA A 137 -12.17 -34.65 13.60
C ALA A 137 -10.88 -35.45 13.91
N LEU A 138 -9.72 -34.91 13.53
CA LEU A 138 -8.41 -35.53 13.82
C LEU A 138 -8.10 -35.50 15.32
N LEU A 139 -8.36 -34.41 16.01
CA LEU A 139 -8.18 -34.29 17.46
C LEU A 139 -9.09 -35.29 18.21
N ALA A 140 -10.37 -35.35 17.85
CA ALA A 140 -11.29 -36.32 18.42
C ALA A 140 -10.81 -37.77 18.20
N ARG A 141 -10.21 -38.07 17.04
CA ARG A 141 -9.59 -39.40 16.79
C ARG A 141 -8.43 -39.67 17.72
N LEU A 142 -7.59 -38.69 18.01
CA LEU A 142 -6.45 -38.82 18.91
C LEU A 142 -6.90 -39.03 20.36
N GLU A 143 -7.94 -38.32 20.78
CA GLU A 143 -8.46 -38.37 22.17
C GLU A 143 -9.31 -39.63 22.46
N THR A 144 -10.22 -39.96 21.53
CA THR A 144 -11.24 -41.00 21.78
C THR A 144 -10.99 -42.32 21.05
N ARG A 145 -9.95 -42.35 20.17
CA ARG A 145 -9.68 -43.47 19.23
C ARG A 145 -10.86 -43.82 18.30
N SER A 146 -11.84 -42.94 18.19
CA SER A 146 -12.99 -43.14 17.31
C SER A 146 -12.57 -43.22 15.85
N PRO A 147 -13.20 -44.06 15.01
CA PRO A 147 -12.87 -44.13 13.59
C PRO A 147 -13.17 -42.78 12.93
N LEU A 148 -12.28 -42.33 12.04
CA LEU A 148 -12.55 -41.15 11.18
C LEU A 148 -13.66 -41.53 10.18
N PRO A 149 -14.60 -40.63 9.89
CA PRO A 149 -15.55 -40.86 8.82
C PRO A 149 -14.78 -41.02 7.49
N PRO A 150 -15.18 -41.94 6.61
CA PRO A 150 -14.52 -42.13 5.33
C PRO A 150 -14.59 -40.85 4.47
N THR A 151 -15.69 -40.12 4.56
CA THR A 151 -15.94 -38.87 3.86
C THR A 151 -16.52 -37.83 4.81
N LEU A 152 -16.03 -36.60 4.72
CA LEU A 152 -16.54 -35.44 5.44
C LEU A 152 -16.93 -34.37 4.41
N PHE A 153 -18.19 -34.35 4.02
CA PHE A 153 -18.71 -33.23 3.23
C PHE A 153 -19.12 -32.10 4.16
N MET A 154 -18.81 -30.89 3.71
CA MET A 154 -19.24 -29.65 4.35
C MET A 154 -20.31 -28.99 3.50
N GLU A 155 -21.35 -28.51 4.18
CA GLU A 155 -22.37 -27.70 3.50
C GLU A 155 -21.75 -26.43 2.92
N ASN A 156 -22.16 -26.11 1.70
CA ASN A 156 -21.74 -24.91 0.98
C ASN A 156 -22.46 -23.69 1.55
N ASN A 157 -21.82 -22.52 1.50
CA ASN A 157 -22.42 -21.29 1.94
C ASN A 157 -23.40 -20.67 0.90
N GLY A 158 -23.45 -21.24 -0.29
CA GLY A 158 -24.25 -20.72 -1.40
C GLY A 158 -23.60 -19.48 -2.03
N PHE A 159 -24.42 -18.73 -2.76
CA PHE A 159 -23.94 -17.48 -3.34
C PHE A 159 -23.78 -16.41 -2.27
N ARG A 160 -22.70 -15.68 -2.37
CA ARG A 160 -22.55 -14.45 -1.63
C ARG A 160 -23.71 -13.53 -2.00
N ASN A 161 -24.49 -13.11 -1.02
CA ASN A 161 -25.36 -11.97 -1.23
C ASN A 161 -24.46 -10.81 -1.62
N GLN A 162 -24.45 -10.47 -2.91
CA GLN A 162 -23.91 -9.18 -3.30
C GLN A 162 -24.72 -8.18 -2.51
N MET A 163 -24.05 -7.41 -1.65
CA MET A 163 -24.67 -6.18 -1.20
C MET A 163 -25.19 -5.49 -2.46
N PRO A 164 -26.46 -5.05 -2.50
CA PRO A 164 -26.94 -4.35 -3.68
C PRO A 164 -25.90 -3.29 -3.99
N VAL A 165 -25.40 -3.26 -5.22
CA VAL A 165 -24.60 -2.13 -5.69
C VAL A 165 -25.46 -0.93 -5.37
N PRO A 166 -25.04 -0.02 -4.47
CA PRO A 166 -25.86 1.11 -4.13
C PRO A 166 -26.27 1.75 -5.44
N GLN A 167 -27.57 1.99 -5.66
CA GLN A 167 -27.99 2.80 -6.80
C GLN A 167 -27.40 4.17 -6.51
N LEU A 168 -26.30 4.50 -7.19
CA LEU A 168 -25.61 5.77 -7.03
C LEU A 168 -26.58 6.85 -7.48
N THR A 169 -26.98 7.71 -6.57
CA THR A 169 -27.83 8.88 -6.86
C THR A 169 -27.02 9.98 -7.55
N GLU A 170 -25.72 9.99 -7.34
CA GLU A 170 -24.74 10.88 -7.96
C GLU A 170 -23.48 10.09 -8.29
N SER A 171 -22.98 10.23 -9.52
CA SER A 171 -21.79 9.54 -10.01
C SER A 171 -20.53 10.39 -10.02
N ASN A 172 -20.62 11.67 -9.70
CA ASN A 172 -19.49 12.58 -9.71
C ASN A 172 -18.86 12.69 -8.31
N LEU A 173 -17.54 12.64 -8.27
CA LEU A 173 -16.74 12.87 -7.07
C LEU A 173 -15.60 13.85 -7.37
N ARG A 174 -15.25 14.67 -6.40
CA ARG A 174 -14.11 15.59 -6.46
C ARG A 174 -13.12 15.23 -5.37
N MET A 175 -11.89 14.99 -5.76
CA MET A 175 -10.81 14.63 -4.83
C MET A 175 -9.65 15.61 -4.90
N LEU A 176 -9.26 16.13 -3.74
CA LEU A 176 -8.02 16.88 -3.57
C LEU A 176 -6.87 15.92 -3.27
N THR A 177 -5.78 16.07 -4.03
CA THR A 177 -4.55 15.27 -3.85
C THR A 177 -3.31 16.06 -4.27
N MET A 178 -2.14 15.49 -4.05
CA MET A 178 -0.88 16.07 -4.49
C MET A 178 -0.26 15.29 -5.67
N ALA A 179 0.68 15.92 -6.36
CA ALA A 179 1.49 15.27 -7.38
C ALA A 179 2.37 14.17 -6.74
N SER A 180 2.13 12.93 -7.14
CA SER A 180 2.86 11.76 -6.62
C SER A 180 2.76 10.59 -7.61
N PRO A 181 3.60 9.53 -7.46
CA PRO A 181 3.42 8.30 -8.22
C PRO A 181 2.04 7.68 -8.04
N SER A 182 1.47 7.72 -6.83
CA SER A 182 0.12 7.23 -6.52
C SER A 182 -0.96 8.01 -7.29
N THR A 183 -0.85 9.34 -7.34
CA THR A 183 -1.77 10.17 -8.13
C THR A 183 -1.64 9.89 -9.64
N THR A 184 -0.41 9.67 -10.12
CA THR A 184 -0.17 9.30 -11.53
C THR A 184 -0.77 7.93 -11.85
N ALA A 185 -0.64 6.95 -10.97
CA ALA A 185 -1.25 5.64 -11.11
C ALA A 185 -2.78 5.73 -11.10
N LEU A 186 -3.36 6.50 -10.18
CA LEU A 186 -4.81 6.71 -10.10
C LEU A 186 -5.35 7.34 -11.40
N LYS A 187 -4.70 8.40 -11.91
CA LYS A 187 -5.09 9.05 -13.19
C LYS A 187 -5.18 8.04 -14.33
N ARG A 188 -4.26 7.10 -14.42
CA ARG A 188 -4.27 6.04 -15.45
C ARG A 188 -5.43 5.07 -15.29
N LEU A 189 -5.95 4.91 -14.08
CA LEU A 189 -7.04 4.00 -13.76
C LEU A 189 -8.43 4.65 -13.81
N LEU A 190 -8.54 5.99 -13.95
CA LEU A 190 -9.83 6.68 -14.02
C LEU A 190 -10.76 6.15 -15.13
N PRO A 191 -10.28 5.86 -16.35
CA PRO A 191 -11.15 5.26 -17.38
C PRO A 191 -11.72 3.90 -16.99
N HIS A 192 -10.95 3.13 -16.21
CA HIS A 192 -11.42 1.85 -15.68
C HIS A 192 -12.44 2.03 -14.55
N LEU A 193 -12.24 3.02 -13.67
CA LEU A 193 -13.21 3.40 -12.65
C LEU A 193 -14.56 3.74 -13.29
N GLU A 194 -14.55 4.67 -14.22
CA GLU A 194 -15.77 5.14 -14.89
C GLU A 194 -16.48 3.99 -15.62
N LYS A 195 -15.73 3.17 -16.36
CA LYS A 195 -16.29 2.02 -17.09
C LYS A 195 -16.89 0.96 -16.17
N SER A 196 -16.25 0.69 -15.02
CA SER A 196 -16.64 -0.43 -14.14
C SER A 196 -17.70 -0.04 -13.10
N THR A 197 -17.75 1.23 -12.69
CA THR A 197 -18.63 1.71 -11.61
C THR A 197 -19.58 2.82 -12.02
N GLY A 198 -19.35 3.47 -13.16
CA GLY A 198 -20.06 4.68 -13.57
C GLY A 198 -19.60 5.94 -12.81
N ILE A 199 -18.61 5.86 -11.93
CA ILE A 199 -18.13 6.99 -11.14
C ILE A 199 -17.17 7.83 -11.97
N HIS A 200 -17.48 9.13 -12.10
CA HIS A 200 -16.58 10.13 -12.65
C HIS A 200 -15.84 10.83 -11.50
N LEU A 201 -14.51 10.66 -11.43
CA LEU A 201 -13.67 11.24 -10.37
C LEU A 201 -12.82 12.40 -10.94
N GLU A 202 -13.16 13.61 -10.53
CA GLU A 202 -12.37 14.80 -10.82
C GLU A 202 -11.24 14.96 -9.79
N LEU A 203 -9.99 15.06 -10.27
CA LEU A 203 -8.81 15.21 -9.42
C LEU A 203 -8.28 16.64 -9.48
N THR A 204 -8.31 17.33 -8.35
CA THR A 204 -7.52 18.55 -8.13
C THR A 204 -6.15 18.13 -7.61
N VAL A 205 -5.11 18.29 -8.43
CA VAL A 205 -3.74 17.86 -8.12
C VAL A 205 -2.85 19.07 -7.88
N LEU A 206 -2.37 19.23 -6.67
CA LEU A 206 -1.47 20.32 -6.29
C LEU A 206 -0.01 19.85 -6.32
N PRO A 207 0.96 20.76 -6.55
CA PRO A 207 2.36 20.40 -6.72
C PRO A 207 2.99 19.77 -5.47
N SER A 208 2.65 20.25 -4.28
CA SER A 208 3.29 19.87 -3.02
C SER A 208 2.29 19.65 -1.89
N LEU A 209 2.77 19.04 -0.79
CA LEU A 209 2.03 18.93 0.46
C LEU A 209 1.66 20.30 1.03
N ARG A 210 2.56 21.26 0.93
CA ARG A 210 2.33 22.65 1.37
C ARG A 210 1.13 23.26 0.69
N ASP A 211 1.06 23.15 -0.65
CA ASP A 211 -0.07 23.70 -1.43
C ASP A 211 -1.40 23.05 -1.01
N VAL A 212 -1.39 21.73 -0.75
CA VAL A 212 -2.57 21.03 -0.23
C VAL A 212 -2.99 21.58 1.13
N TYR A 213 -2.04 21.80 2.02
CA TYR A 213 -2.30 22.35 3.35
C TYR A 213 -2.88 23.78 3.26
N GLU A 214 -2.28 24.65 2.44
CA GLU A 214 -2.74 26.03 2.23
C GLU A 214 -4.18 26.08 1.66
N VAL A 215 -4.52 25.18 0.73
CA VAL A 215 -5.89 25.05 0.20
C VAL A 215 -6.87 24.61 1.28
N ILE A 216 -6.49 23.62 2.10
CA ILE A 216 -7.32 23.14 3.21
C ILE A 216 -7.56 24.27 4.23
N GLN A 217 -6.53 25.03 4.59
CA GLN A 217 -6.64 26.13 5.56
C GLN A 217 -7.51 27.26 5.03
N SER A 218 -7.40 27.61 3.75
CA SER A 218 -8.12 28.74 3.16
C SER A 218 -9.57 28.42 2.80
N SER A 219 -9.87 27.20 2.37
CA SER A 219 -11.16 26.84 1.78
C SER A 219 -11.89 25.74 2.58
N GLY A 220 -11.27 25.14 3.58
CA GLY A 220 -11.82 23.97 4.27
C GLY A 220 -12.07 22.81 3.31
N SER A 221 -13.06 21.97 3.65
CA SER A 221 -13.45 20.83 2.81
C SER A 221 -14.51 21.16 1.73
N GLY A 222 -15.06 22.37 1.70
CA GLY A 222 -16.30 22.71 0.99
C GLY A 222 -16.38 22.45 -0.51
N ARG A 223 -15.26 22.16 -1.16
CA ARG A 223 -15.18 21.91 -2.63
C ARG A 223 -14.96 20.46 -2.98
N TYR A 224 -14.57 19.60 -2.02
CA TYR A 224 -14.10 18.25 -2.25
C TYR A 224 -14.93 17.24 -1.47
N ASP A 225 -15.17 16.09 -2.09
CA ASP A 225 -15.85 14.95 -1.48
C ASP A 225 -14.84 14.03 -0.78
N LEU A 226 -13.62 13.98 -1.32
CA LEU A 226 -12.49 13.22 -0.80
C LEU A 226 -11.25 14.11 -0.71
N ILE A 227 -10.46 13.96 0.34
CA ILE A 227 -9.16 14.61 0.47
C ILE A 227 -8.10 13.57 0.84
N ARG A 228 -7.04 13.48 0.01
CA ARG A 228 -5.81 12.80 0.41
C ARG A 228 -4.96 13.77 1.23
N MET A 229 -4.66 13.43 2.45
CA MET A 229 -3.74 14.21 3.29
C MET A 229 -2.61 13.37 3.83
N ASP A 230 -1.55 14.02 4.30
CA ASP A 230 -0.44 13.34 4.98
C ASP A 230 -0.88 12.76 6.33
N VAL A 231 -0.36 11.60 6.68
CA VAL A 231 -0.67 10.94 7.95
C VAL A 231 -0.27 11.81 9.16
N ALA A 232 0.76 12.64 9.02
CA ALA A 232 1.22 13.55 10.06
C ALA A 232 0.19 14.65 10.42
N TRP A 233 -0.78 14.91 9.57
CA TRP A 233 -1.78 15.96 9.79
C TRP A 233 -3.10 15.43 10.40
N MET A 234 -3.20 14.12 10.60
CA MET A 234 -4.45 13.50 11.04
C MET A 234 -4.95 14.07 12.36
N ASP A 235 -4.09 14.22 13.34
CA ASP A 235 -4.46 14.68 14.69
C ASP A 235 -5.03 16.10 14.67
N GLU A 236 -4.48 16.97 13.82
CA GLU A 236 -4.91 18.36 13.70
C GLU A 236 -6.16 18.52 12.82
N LEU A 237 -6.19 17.86 11.66
CA LEU A 237 -7.12 18.19 10.59
C LEU A 237 -8.25 17.18 10.40
N ALA A 238 -8.03 15.89 10.69
CA ALA A 238 -8.98 14.87 10.29
C ALA A 238 -10.37 15.08 10.90
N LYS A 239 -10.47 15.38 12.20
CA LYS A 239 -11.75 15.63 12.87
C LYS A 239 -12.48 16.88 12.37
N LYS A 240 -11.74 17.88 11.92
CA LYS A 240 -12.31 19.11 11.35
C LYS A 240 -12.86 18.89 9.96
N LEU A 241 -12.17 18.11 9.14
CA LEU A 241 -12.45 17.95 7.72
C LEU A 241 -13.37 16.78 7.39
N PHE A 242 -13.19 15.66 8.08
CA PHE A 242 -13.78 14.39 7.67
C PHE A 242 -14.95 13.98 8.54
N ARG A 243 -15.83 13.21 7.94
CA ARG A 243 -16.92 12.53 8.61
C ARG A 243 -16.38 11.26 9.26
N PRO A 244 -16.64 11.02 10.56
CA PRO A 244 -16.28 9.75 11.19
C PRO A 244 -16.88 8.56 10.46
N LEU A 245 -16.09 7.48 10.30
CA LEU A 245 -16.51 6.33 9.50
C LEU A 245 -17.78 5.65 10.04
N HIS A 246 -17.99 5.63 11.37
CA HIS A 246 -19.19 5.06 11.97
C HIS A 246 -20.49 5.81 11.63
N GLN A 247 -20.40 7.06 11.16
CA GLN A 247 -21.56 7.86 10.70
C GLN A 247 -21.93 7.57 9.23
N ILE A 248 -21.15 6.78 8.53
CA ILE A 248 -21.39 6.41 7.14
C ILE A 248 -21.77 4.93 7.10
N PRO A 249 -23.01 4.57 6.67
CA PRO A 249 -23.46 3.18 6.60
C PRO A 249 -22.67 2.41 5.54
N PHE A 250 -21.63 1.69 5.96
CA PHE A 250 -20.76 0.93 5.08
C PHE A 250 -19.99 -0.14 5.87
N ASP A 251 -19.58 -1.23 5.22
CA ASP A 251 -18.76 -2.29 5.83
C ASP A 251 -17.27 -1.87 5.89
N TRP A 252 -16.95 -0.98 6.81
CA TRP A 252 -15.58 -0.49 7.04
C TRP A 252 -14.64 -1.59 7.52
N ASP A 253 -15.13 -2.53 8.32
CA ASP A 253 -14.31 -3.65 8.80
C ASP A 253 -13.93 -4.58 7.65
N GLY A 254 -14.86 -4.87 6.75
CA GLY A 254 -14.60 -5.64 5.53
C GLY A 254 -13.63 -4.94 4.58
N LEU A 255 -13.73 -3.62 4.42
CA LEU A 255 -12.79 -2.84 3.62
C LEU A 255 -11.39 -2.85 4.24
N LEU A 256 -11.26 -2.50 5.50
CA LEU A 256 -9.97 -2.41 6.21
C LEU A 256 -9.31 -3.78 6.39
N ALA A 257 -10.08 -4.86 6.47
CA ALA A 257 -9.53 -6.22 6.47
C ALA A 257 -8.74 -6.58 5.21
N GLN A 258 -8.88 -5.84 4.12
CA GLN A 258 -8.10 -6.03 2.90
C GLN A 258 -6.69 -5.42 3.00
N THR A 259 -6.45 -4.50 3.95
CA THR A 259 -5.16 -3.83 4.13
C THR A 259 -4.18 -4.69 4.92
N LEU A 260 -2.90 -4.34 4.87
CA LEU A 260 -1.91 -4.90 5.78
C LEU A 260 -2.23 -4.51 7.23
N PRO A 261 -2.07 -5.41 8.21
CA PRO A 261 -2.41 -5.13 9.61
C PRO A 261 -1.55 -4.00 10.21
N GLU A 262 -0.38 -3.76 9.63
CA GLU A 262 0.53 -2.68 10.01
C GLU A 262 -0.05 -1.27 9.81
N PHE A 263 -1.10 -1.14 9.00
CA PHE A 263 -1.81 0.13 8.75
C PHE A 263 -3.09 0.29 9.59
N GLY A 264 -3.14 -0.31 10.76
CA GLY A 264 -4.28 -0.24 11.67
C GLY A 264 -4.58 1.19 12.15
N ASP A 265 -4.73 1.37 13.46
CA ASP A 265 -5.16 2.65 14.06
C ASP A 265 -4.30 3.85 13.66
N SER A 266 -3.01 3.63 13.38
CA SER A 266 -2.10 4.70 12.99
C SER A 266 -2.47 5.41 11.67
N TYR A 267 -3.21 4.75 10.78
CA TYR A 267 -3.68 5.33 9.51
C TYR A 267 -5.20 5.48 9.44
N THR A 268 -5.92 5.12 10.48
CA THR A 268 -7.38 5.15 10.45
C THR A 268 -8.00 6.01 11.52
N SER A 269 -7.33 6.15 12.69
CA SER A 269 -7.96 6.64 13.90
C SER A 269 -7.27 7.89 14.47
N VAL A 270 -8.07 8.79 15.04
CA VAL A 270 -7.63 9.92 15.87
C VAL A 270 -8.34 9.85 17.21
N ASN A 271 -7.60 9.73 18.30
CA ASN A 271 -8.13 9.55 19.65
C ASN A 271 -9.13 8.39 19.75
N GLY A 272 -8.83 7.27 19.10
CA GLY A 272 -9.65 6.05 19.09
C GLY A 272 -10.88 6.09 18.17
N GLU A 273 -11.14 7.20 17.49
CA GLU A 273 -12.24 7.33 16.53
C GLU A 273 -11.72 7.12 15.09
N ARG A 274 -12.31 6.17 14.35
CA ARG A 274 -11.96 5.91 12.94
C ARG A 274 -12.53 7.00 12.04
N ILE A 275 -11.66 7.69 11.31
CA ILE A 275 -12.02 8.86 10.50
C ILE A 275 -11.50 8.74 9.06
N CYS A 276 -10.40 8.05 8.85
CA CYS A 276 -9.73 7.92 7.55
C CYS A 276 -9.54 6.46 7.17
N VAL A 277 -9.14 6.24 5.91
CA VAL A 277 -8.61 4.96 5.45
C VAL A 277 -7.20 5.15 4.85
N PRO A 278 -6.29 4.17 4.95
CA PRO A 278 -4.95 4.27 4.35
C PRO A 278 -5.05 4.45 2.84
N TYR A 279 -4.31 5.38 2.23
CA TYR A 279 -4.33 5.59 0.77
C TYR A 279 -3.03 5.13 0.10
N ASP A 280 -1.91 5.75 0.49
CA ASP A 280 -0.56 5.42 0.02
C ASP A 280 0.43 5.39 1.20
N PRO A 281 0.19 4.50 2.20
CA PRO A 281 1.00 4.42 3.41
C PRO A 281 2.45 4.07 3.07
N SER A 282 3.37 4.72 3.72
CA SER A 282 4.79 4.68 3.38
C SER A 282 5.67 4.56 4.61
N THR A 283 6.89 4.10 4.39
CA THR A 283 8.01 4.17 5.34
C THR A 283 9.28 4.45 4.57
N GLN A 284 10.35 4.80 5.27
CA GLN A 284 11.63 5.04 4.64
C GLN A 284 12.41 3.73 4.43
N LEU A 285 13.13 3.66 3.32
CA LEU A 285 14.17 2.66 3.05
C LEU A 285 15.42 3.36 2.54
N MET A 286 16.55 2.70 2.71
CA MET A 286 17.79 3.05 2.05
C MET A 286 17.87 2.35 0.69
N PHE A 287 18.20 3.10 -0.36
CA PHE A 287 18.55 2.59 -1.69
C PHE A 287 20.02 2.88 -1.97
N TYR A 288 20.68 1.96 -2.68
CA TYR A 288 22.11 2.09 -2.98
C TYR A 288 22.46 1.45 -4.32
N ARG A 289 23.58 1.85 -4.87
CA ARG A 289 24.19 1.30 -6.08
C ARG A 289 24.86 -0.04 -5.75
N ARG A 290 24.11 -1.14 -5.91
CA ARG A 290 24.61 -2.50 -5.66
C ARG A 290 25.85 -2.82 -6.47
N ASP A 291 25.95 -2.35 -7.71
CA ASP A 291 27.12 -2.52 -8.56
C ASP A 291 28.39 -1.92 -7.92
N LEU A 292 28.31 -0.75 -7.30
CA LEU A 292 29.44 -0.13 -6.61
C LEU A 292 29.83 -0.87 -5.33
N PHE A 293 28.83 -1.30 -4.55
CA PHE A 293 29.06 -2.03 -3.29
C PHE A 293 29.59 -3.44 -3.50
N CYS A 294 29.32 -4.06 -4.66
CA CYS A 294 29.78 -5.41 -4.99
C CYS A 294 31.09 -5.41 -5.78
N ASP A 295 31.56 -4.26 -6.27
CA ASP A 295 32.78 -4.17 -7.08
C ASP A 295 34.04 -4.46 -6.24
N PRO A 296 34.86 -5.44 -6.63
CA PRO A 296 36.05 -5.81 -5.87
C PRO A 296 37.06 -4.66 -5.74
N THR A 297 37.12 -3.76 -6.72
CA THR A 297 38.05 -2.61 -6.72
C THR A 297 37.68 -1.65 -5.60
N TYR A 298 36.37 -1.24 -5.52
CA TYR A 298 35.92 -0.33 -4.47
C TYR A 298 35.93 -0.96 -3.08
N LYS A 299 35.66 -2.27 -2.97
CA LYS A 299 35.83 -3.01 -1.72
C LYS A 299 37.26 -2.96 -1.21
N ARG A 300 38.24 -3.24 -2.08
CA ARG A 300 39.65 -3.16 -1.73
C ARG A 300 40.05 -1.73 -1.33
N MET A 301 39.71 -0.74 -2.14
CA MET A 301 40.03 0.67 -1.86
C MET A 301 39.44 1.12 -0.55
N TYR A 302 38.20 0.76 -0.24
CA TYR A 302 37.55 1.08 1.00
C TYR A 302 38.25 0.41 2.20
N PHE A 303 38.60 -0.85 2.07
CA PHE A 303 39.35 -1.58 3.10
C PHE A 303 40.75 -0.96 3.35
N GLU A 304 41.44 -0.56 2.29
CA GLU A 304 42.75 0.10 2.38
C GLU A 304 42.63 1.44 3.14
N ALA A 305 41.57 2.20 2.86
CA ALA A 305 41.33 3.52 3.48
C ALA A 305 40.87 3.45 4.93
N TYR A 306 39.92 2.54 5.22
CA TYR A 306 39.22 2.54 6.52
C TYR A 306 39.48 1.30 7.39
N ARG A 307 40.17 0.28 6.88
CA ARG A 307 40.37 -1.03 7.54
C ARG A 307 39.06 -1.71 7.93
N ARG A 308 38.01 -1.48 7.13
CA ARG A 308 36.67 -2.05 7.27
C ARG A 308 36.16 -2.55 5.92
N GLU A 309 35.32 -3.56 5.94
CA GLU A 309 34.66 -4.06 4.72
C GLU A 309 33.62 -3.02 4.22
N LEU A 310 33.53 -2.89 2.88
CA LEU A 310 32.47 -2.11 2.25
C LEU A 310 31.18 -2.96 2.25
N GLU A 311 30.35 -2.74 3.25
CA GLU A 311 29.06 -3.39 3.44
C GLU A 311 27.93 -2.36 3.43
N VAL A 312 26.68 -2.86 3.36
CA VAL A 312 25.50 -2.02 3.51
C VAL A 312 25.49 -1.41 4.93
N PRO A 313 25.45 -0.08 5.07
CA PRO A 313 25.56 0.58 6.36
C PRO A 313 24.40 0.21 7.30
N LYS A 314 24.73 -0.08 8.56
CA LYS A 314 23.75 -0.41 9.61
C LYS A 314 23.52 0.77 10.58
N SER A 315 24.37 1.78 10.55
CA SER A 315 24.26 3.01 11.31
C SER A 315 24.42 4.24 10.40
N PHE A 316 23.93 5.40 10.86
CA PHE A 316 24.15 6.65 10.13
C PHE A 316 25.62 7.11 10.18
N GLU A 317 26.41 6.65 11.16
CA GLU A 317 27.86 6.86 11.17
C GLU A 317 28.53 6.09 10.01
N ASP A 318 28.17 4.79 9.83
CA ASP A 318 28.68 3.99 8.71
C ASP A 318 28.19 4.57 7.37
N TYR A 319 26.93 5.03 7.32
CA TYR A 319 26.37 5.69 6.15
C TYR A 319 27.20 6.91 5.73
N ASN A 320 27.54 7.79 6.67
CA ASN A 320 28.34 8.98 6.40
C ASN A 320 29.76 8.64 5.96
N ARG A 321 30.37 7.63 6.58
CA ARG A 321 31.72 7.15 6.19
C ARG A 321 31.73 6.63 4.74
N ILE A 322 30.72 5.84 4.36
CA ILE A 322 30.58 5.33 3.01
C ILE A 322 30.21 6.45 2.04
N ALA A 323 29.34 7.38 2.45
CA ALA A 323 29.01 8.55 1.63
C ALA A 323 30.27 9.40 1.35
N GLY A 324 31.12 9.63 2.36
CA GLY A 324 32.41 10.30 2.17
C GLY A 324 33.32 9.59 1.17
N PHE A 325 33.41 8.27 1.25
CA PHE A 325 34.19 7.46 0.32
C PHE A 325 33.69 7.58 -1.14
N PHE A 326 32.40 7.67 -1.34
CA PHE A 326 31.79 7.81 -2.67
C PHE A 326 31.57 9.28 -3.10
N THR A 327 32.04 10.27 -2.33
CA THR A 327 31.95 11.68 -2.72
C THR A 327 33.24 12.11 -3.43
N ARG A 328 33.16 12.48 -4.70
CA ARG A 328 34.34 12.77 -5.55
C ARG A 328 35.17 13.93 -5.02
N SER A 329 34.58 14.94 -4.40
CA SER A 329 35.32 16.05 -3.81
C SER A 329 36.15 15.65 -2.57
N LEU A 330 35.82 14.53 -1.92
CA LEU A 330 36.52 13.96 -0.78
C LEU A 330 37.43 12.79 -1.19
N ASN A 331 37.04 12.04 -2.21
CA ASN A 331 37.79 10.92 -2.79
C ASN A 331 37.77 11.05 -4.33
N PRO A 332 38.83 11.58 -4.95
CA PRO A 332 38.88 11.76 -6.41
C PRO A 332 38.73 10.47 -7.22
N ALA A 333 38.97 9.30 -6.61
CA ALA A 333 38.81 7.99 -7.25
C ALA A 333 37.33 7.50 -7.18
N SER A 334 36.42 8.26 -6.63
CA SER A 334 35.00 7.90 -6.62
C SER A 334 34.41 7.81 -8.03
N PRO A 335 33.67 6.73 -8.35
CA PRO A 335 33.01 6.55 -9.64
C PRO A 335 31.79 7.46 -9.82
N VAL A 336 31.26 8.02 -8.74
CA VAL A 336 30.11 8.91 -8.74
C VAL A 336 30.46 10.28 -8.18
N GLN A 337 29.61 11.27 -8.44
CA GLN A 337 29.86 12.63 -8.02
C GLN A 337 29.64 12.81 -6.51
N TYR A 338 28.57 12.20 -5.99
CA TYR A 338 28.10 12.37 -4.62
C TYR A 338 27.98 11.02 -3.93
N GLY A 339 28.25 10.97 -2.64
CA GLY A 339 28.06 9.77 -1.84
C GLY A 339 26.57 9.48 -1.57
N THR A 340 25.80 10.53 -1.50
CA THR A 340 24.36 10.43 -1.22
C THR A 340 23.57 11.59 -1.83
N THR A 341 22.27 11.43 -1.94
CA THR A 341 21.32 12.54 -2.06
C THR A 341 20.64 12.76 -0.70
N VAL A 342 20.26 13.99 -0.42
CA VAL A 342 19.71 14.41 0.89
C VAL A 342 18.52 15.31 0.67
N ALA A 343 17.42 15.04 1.35
CA ALA A 343 16.30 15.94 1.44
C ALA A 343 16.63 17.07 2.45
N ILE A 344 16.46 18.32 2.04
CA ILE A 344 16.58 19.47 2.90
C ILE A 344 15.54 20.53 2.48
N GLY A 345 14.71 20.97 3.39
CA GLY A 345 13.63 21.89 3.11
C GLY A 345 12.75 22.14 4.34
N ASN A 346 11.70 22.89 4.11
CA ASN A 346 10.72 23.26 5.13
C ASN A 346 9.74 22.13 5.44
N VAL A 347 8.88 22.35 6.43
CA VAL A 347 7.80 21.44 6.84
C VAL A 347 8.39 20.06 7.20
N VAL A 348 7.77 18.98 6.75
CA VAL A 348 8.13 17.59 7.05
C VAL A 348 9.46 17.13 6.41
N VAL A 349 10.09 17.92 5.55
CA VAL A 349 11.23 17.49 4.72
C VAL A 349 12.50 17.31 5.56
N SER A 350 13.02 18.39 6.19
CA SER A 350 14.21 18.27 7.04
C SER A 350 13.99 17.41 8.29
N PRO A 351 12.83 17.45 8.98
CA PRO A 351 12.54 16.49 10.05
C PRO A 351 12.60 15.04 9.62
N SER A 352 12.24 14.69 8.38
CA SER A 352 12.31 13.32 7.89
C SER A 352 13.73 12.75 7.76
N GLU A 353 14.72 13.60 7.66
CA GLU A 353 16.15 13.23 7.71
C GLU A 353 16.70 13.24 9.15
N PHE A 354 16.28 14.21 9.94
CA PHE A 354 16.76 14.39 11.30
C PHE A 354 16.22 13.31 12.27
N LEU A 355 14.93 13.03 12.23
CA LEU A 355 14.27 12.16 13.22
C LEU A 355 14.76 10.70 13.21
N PRO A 356 15.00 10.02 12.07
CA PRO A 356 15.58 8.67 12.09
C PRO A 356 16.96 8.63 12.76
N ARG A 357 17.76 9.70 12.62
CA ARG A 357 19.05 9.85 13.28
C ARG A 357 18.89 10.07 14.78
N LEU A 358 17.92 10.88 15.18
CA LEU A 358 17.57 11.07 16.60
C LEU A 358 17.16 9.74 17.24
N PHE A 359 16.29 8.98 16.58
CA PHE A 359 15.79 7.70 17.11
C PHE A 359 16.88 6.61 17.13
N GLU A 360 17.83 6.63 16.20
CA GLU A 360 19.00 5.77 16.25
C GLU A 360 19.85 6.02 17.49
N GLN A 361 20.03 7.29 17.88
CA GLN A 361 20.76 7.68 19.08
C GLN A 361 19.99 7.37 20.39
N GLY A 362 18.78 6.81 20.29
CA GLY A 362 17.90 6.57 21.44
C GLY A 362 17.13 7.79 21.91
N GLY A 363 17.25 8.92 21.20
CA GLY A 363 16.51 10.14 21.49
C GLY A 363 15.02 10.02 21.23
N LYS A 364 14.26 10.90 21.87
CA LYS A 364 12.79 10.99 21.76
C LYS A 364 12.38 12.44 21.61
N LEU A 365 11.25 12.68 20.93
CA LEU A 365 10.67 14.03 20.84
C LEU A 365 9.96 14.48 22.12
N PHE A 366 9.50 13.52 22.92
CA PHE A 366 8.75 13.79 24.15
C PHE A 366 9.41 13.09 25.33
N ASN A 367 9.51 13.78 26.45
CA ASN A 367 9.92 13.20 27.73
C ASN A 367 8.79 12.34 28.35
N ALA A 368 9.05 11.77 29.52
CA ALA A 368 8.06 10.89 30.20
C ALA A 368 6.76 11.61 30.61
N LYS A 369 6.80 12.95 30.71
CA LYS A 369 5.60 13.76 30.99
C LYS A 369 4.84 14.19 29.73
N GLY A 370 5.34 13.86 28.55
CA GLY A 370 4.76 14.28 27.27
C GLY A 370 5.20 15.68 26.80
N GLN A 371 6.20 16.28 27.43
CA GLN A 371 6.74 17.57 27.02
C GLN A 371 7.74 17.39 25.90
N ILE A 372 7.73 18.32 24.93
CA ILE A 372 8.67 18.33 23.81
C ILE A 372 10.09 18.57 24.33
N THR A 373 11.03 17.75 23.86
CA THR A 373 12.45 17.87 24.23
C THR A 373 13.31 17.65 23.00
N VAL A 374 13.76 18.73 22.37
CA VAL A 374 14.63 18.71 21.20
C VAL A 374 16.04 19.24 21.45
N ASP A 375 16.29 19.92 22.58
CA ASP A 375 17.62 20.34 23.00
C ASP A 375 18.23 19.27 23.92
N THR A 376 18.68 18.17 23.30
CA THR A 376 19.28 17.02 24.02
C THR A 376 20.59 16.58 23.36
N PRO A 377 21.47 15.87 24.10
CA PRO A 377 22.72 15.34 23.54
C PRO A 377 22.49 14.42 22.31
N GLU A 378 21.41 13.62 22.32
CA GLU A 378 21.05 12.73 21.23
C GLU A 378 20.61 13.51 19.99
N ALA A 379 19.84 14.59 20.19
CA ALA A 379 19.42 15.49 19.11
C ALA A 379 20.62 16.24 18.52
N LEU A 380 21.57 16.66 19.37
CA LEU A 380 22.81 17.30 18.93
C LEU A 380 23.65 16.33 18.07
N ALA A 381 23.82 15.10 18.51
CA ALA A 381 24.53 14.06 17.74
C ALA A 381 23.85 13.79 16.39
N ALA A 382 22.52 13.68 16.38
CA ALA A 382 21.72 13.49 15.18
C ALA A 382 21.87 14.65 14.18
N LEU A 383 21.84 15.89 14.66
CA LEU A 383 21.96 17.08 13.82
C LEU A 383 23.37 17.24 13.24
N LYS A 384 24.41 16.94 14.01
CA LYS A 384 25.80 16.88 13.53
C LYS A 384 25.96 15.82 12.44
N ASN A 385 25.43 14.63 12.66
CA ASN A 385 25.45 13.55 11.68
C ASN A 385 24.71 13.95 10.38
N TYR A 386 23.55 14.60 10.48
CA TYR A 386 22.81 15.07 9.30
C TYR A 386 23.62 16.11 8.51
N ARG A 387 24.30 17.03 9.18
CA ARG A 387 25.19 18.02 8.55
C ARG A 387 26.36 17.36 7.82
N GLU A 388 26.94 16.29 8.37
CA GLU A 388 27.97 15.49 7.71
C GLU A 388 27.42 14.80 6.46
N THR A 389 26.19 14.23 6.52
CA THR A 389 25.53 13.62 5.37
C THR A 389 25.34 14.65 4.26
N TYR A 390 24.88 15.85 4.59
CA TYR A 390 24.69 16.95 3.63
C TYR A 390 26.00 17.35 2.93
N ALA A 391 27.13 17.31 3.63
CA ALA A 391 28.43 17.58 3.03
C ALA A 391 28.83 16.58 1.93
N CYS A 392 28.23 15.38 1.92
CA CYS A 392 28.45 14.33 0.92
C CYS A 392 27.44 14.34 -0.23
N SER A 393 26.55 15.34 -0.29
CA SER A 393 25.53 15.54 -1.33
C SER A 393 25.93 16.65 -2.31
N ASP A 394 25.03 16.97 -3.24
CA ASP A 394 25.15 18.10 -4.17
C ASP A 394 25.04 19.47 -3.49
N ARG A 395 24.76 19.50 -2.19
CA ARG A 395 24.57 20.68 -1.35
C ARG A 395 23.48 21.63 -1.85
N THR A 396 22.50 21.08 -2.58
CA THR A 396 21.35 21.81 -3.06
C THR A 396 20.18 21.64 -2.08
N VAL A 397 19.35 22.65 -1.95
CA VAL A 397 18.11 22.55 -1.18
C VAL A 397 17.08 21.81 -2.01
N HIS A 398 16.75 20.61 -1.59
CA HIS A 398 15.73 19.76 -2.21
C HIS A 398 14.53 19.65 -1.24
N ASP A 399 13.56 20.52 -1.43
CA ASP A 399 12.32 20.58 -0.63
C ASP A 399 11.23 19.61 -1.10
N ILE A 400 11.54 18.78 -2.10
CA ILE A 400 10.66 17.76 -2.66
C ILE A 400 11.44 16.47 -2.85
N TRP A 401 10.95 15.35 -2.30
CA TRP A 401 11.60 14.03 -2.43
C TRP A 401 11.78 13.57 -3.87
N LYS A 402 10.98 14.07 -4.82
CA LYS A 402 11.17 13.78 -6.24
C LYS A 402 12.55 14.22 -6.73
N ASN A 403 12.99 15.42 -6.38
CA ASN A 403 14.28 15.96 -6.81
C ASN A 403 15.45 15.19 -6.18
N VAL A 404 15.30 14.79 -4.91
CA VAL A 404 16.25 13.90 -4.21
C VAL A 404 16.43 12.59 -4.97
N LEU A 405 15.34 12.00 -5.44
CA LEU A 405 15.35 10.74 -6.19
C LEU A 405 15.90 10.89 -7.60
N GLU A 406 15.70 12.02 -8.27
CA GLU A 406 16.24 12.26 -9.60
C GLU A 406 17.77 12.22 -9.58
N GLY A 407 18.44 12.85 -8.60
CA GLY A 407 19.88 12.81 -8.44
C GLY A 407 20.45 11.43 -8.08
N PHE A 408 19.64 10.53 -7.54
CA PHE A 408 20.00 9.14 -7.37
C PHE A 408 19.72 8.31 -8.63
N ALA A 409 18.58 8.53 -9.28
CA ALA A 409 18.14 7.78 -10.46
C ALA A 409 19.04 8.03 -11.68
N ASP A 410 19.59 9.24 -11.85
CA ASP A 410 20.54 9.55 -12.92
C ASP A 410 21.92 8.91 -12.73
N GLY A 411 22.20 8.37 -11.54
CA GLY A 411 23.43 7.68 -11.21
C GLY A 411 24.53 8.58 -10.66
N SER A 412 24.26 9.84 -10.37
CA SER A 412 25.24 10.78 -9.80
C SER A 412 25.57 10.51 -8.33
N ALA A 413 24.70 9.79 -7.61
CA ALA A 413 24.89 9.44 -6.21
C ALA A 413 24.97 7.93 -5.97
N ALA A 414 25.69 7.52 -4.91
CA ALA A 414 25.85 6.12 -4.51
C ALA A 414 24.70 5.58 -3.66
N MET A 415 24.11 6.41 -2.81
CA MET A 415 23.06 6.04 -1.84
C MET A 415 21.99 7.13 -1.72
N THR A 416 20.84 6.74 -1.15
CA THR A 416 19.77 7.66 -0.73
C THR A 416 18.88 7.00 0.32
N VAL A 417 18.27 7.79 1.20
CA VAL A 417 17.20 7.36 2.11
C VAL A 417 15.95 8.12 1.75
N VAL A 418 14.89 7.40 1.38
CA VAL A 418 13.64 8.02 0.91
C VAL A 418 12.41 7.24 1.33
N PHE A 419 11.26 7.90 1.32
CA PHE A 419 9.97 7.27 1.48
C PHE A 419 9.61 6.41 0.25
N ILE A 420 9.13 5.19 0.49
CA ILE A 420 8.88 4.19 -0.57
C ILE A 420 7.73 4.56 -1.51
N ASN A 421 6.82 5.45 -1.13
CA ASN A 421 5.77 5.94 -2.03
C ASN A 421 6.32 6.74 -3.22
N TYR A 422 7.57 7.18 -3.15
CA TYR A 422 8.29 7.79 -4.27
C TYR A 422 9.26 6.82 -4.97
N ALA A 423 9.55 5.65 -4.36
CA ALA A 423 10.61 4.76 -4.85
C ALA A 423 10.37 4.21 -6.28
N SER A 424 9.12 4.05 -6.69
CA SER A 424 8.79 3.63 -8.06
C SER A 424 9.32 4.61 -9.11
N HIS A 425 9.52 5.89 -8.73
CA HIS A 425 10.09 6.91 -9.60
C HIS A 425 11.53 6.58 -10.03
N ILE A 426 12.31 5.91 -9.19
CA ILE A 426 13.69 5.47 -9.51
C ILE A 426 13.73 4.61 -10.78
N LEU A 427 12.74 3.71 -10.96
CA LEU A 427 12.69 2.84 -12.14
C LEU A 427 11.86 3.43 -13.29
N ASN A 428 10.92 4.32 -13.01
CA ASN A 428 10.00 4.85 -14.00
C ASN A 428 10.45 6.21 -14.57
N SER A 429 11.52 6.78 -14.04
CA SER A 429 12.14 7.98 -14.59
C SER A 429 12.80 7.68 -15.94
N LYS A 430 12.54 8.53 -16.94
CA LYS A 430 13.24 8.47 -18.25
C LYS A 430 14.75 8.72 -18.10
N MET A 431 15.17 9.33 -16.99
CA MET A 431 16.57 9.66 -16.71
C MET A 431 17.27 8.56 -15.89
N SER A 432 16.58 7.47 -15.52
CA SER A 432 17.19 6.42 -14.70
C SER A 432 18.29 5.67 -15.46
N SER A 433 19.52 5.79 -14.98
CA SER A 433 20.69 5.03 -15.45
C SER A 433 21.05 3.84 -14.56
N ILE A 434 20.29 3.65 -13.46
CA ILE A 434 20.58 2.65 -12.41
C ILE A 434 19.63 1.45 -12.40
N ALA A 435 18.75 1.35 -13.38
CA ALA A 435 17.90 0.18 -13.55
C ALA A 435 18.77 -1.11 -13.61
N GLY A 436 18.44 -2.10 -12.80
CA GLY A 436 19.24 -3.35 -12.65
C GLY A 436 20.46 -3.25 -11.71
N LYS A 437 20.85 -2.05 -11.28
CA LYS A 437 21.99 -1.80 -10.38
C LYS A 437 21.54 -1.47 -8.95
N LEU A 438 20.24 -1.51 -8.70
CA LEU A 438 19.64 -1.10 -7.45
C LEU A 438 19.79 -2.16 -6.35
N GLY A 439 20.24 -1.74 -5.18
CA GLY A 439 20.13 -2.42 -3.91
C GLY A 439 19.20 -1.64 -2.98
N PHE A 440 18.65 -2.31 -1.98
CA PHE A 440 17.80 -1.70 -0.96
C PHE A 440 18.01 -2.36 0.39
N ALA A 441 17.85 -1.59 1.46
CA ALA A 441 18.05 -2.04 2.82
C ALA A 441 17.13 -1.26 3.78
N PRO A 442 16.94 -1.73 5.03
CA PRO A 442 16.39 -0.90 6.08
C PRO A 442 17.16 0.42 6.22
N VAL A 443 16.50 1.44 6.73
CA VAL A 443 17.17 2.70 7.11
C VAL A 443 18.29 2.39 8.12
N PRO A 444 19.47 3.04 8.01
CA PRO A 444 20.49 2.92 9.04
C PRO A 444 19.91 3.17 10.43
N GLY A 445 20.32 2.38 11.44
CA GLY A 445 19.73 2.38 12.77
C GLY A 445 18.38 1.64 12.90
N GLY A 446 17.74 1.24 11.79
CA GLY A 446 16.50 0.45 11.81
C GLY A 446 15.27 1.14 12.39
N LYS A 447 15.28 2.49 12.45
CA LYS A 447 14.21 3.34 12.99
C LYS A 447 13.65 4.30 11.93
N PRO A 448 13.00 3.79 10.87
CA PRO A 448 12.41 4.64 9.84
C PRO A 448 11.21 5.41 10.38
N LEU A 449 10.80 6.46 9.67
CA LEU A 449 9.53 7.12 9.89
C LEU A 449 8.40 6.44 9.14
N SER A 450 7.20 6.43 9.74
CA SER A 450 5.94 6.25 9.04
C SER A 450 5.59 7.52 8.29
N GLY A 451 5.09 7.37 7.08
CA GLY A 451 4.71 8.49 6.22
C GLY A 451 3.65 8.06 5.22
N GLY A 452 3.49 8.87 4.17
CA GLY A 452 2.48 8.64 3.15
C GLY A 452 1.13 9.24 3.53
N GLY A 453 0.07 8.76 2.91
CA GLY A 453 -1.23 9.42 3.01
C GLY A 453 -2.38 8.52 3.40
N VAL A 454 -3.36 9.20 3.94
CA VAL A 454 -4.70 8.71 4.20
C VAL A 454 -5.69 9.44 3.31
N VAL A 455 -6.86 8.85 3.11
CA VAL A 455 -7.98 9.53 2.47
C VAL A 455 -9.18 9.53 3.41
N GLY A 456 -9.84 10.67 3.50
CA GLY A 456 -11.07 10.83 4.27
C GLY A 456 -12.22 11.32 3.40
N ILE A 457 -13.44 10.93 3.76
CA ILE A 457 -14.67 11.46 3.19
C ILE A 457 -15.01 12.74 3.94
N THR A 458 -15.13 13.85 3.22
CA THR A 458 -15.31 15.15 3.84
C THR A 458 -16.70 15.29 4.50
N ARG A 459 -16.80 16.20 5.45
CA ARG A 459 -18.10 16.54 6.08
C ARG A 459 -19.09 17.15 5.09
N SER A 460 -18.58 17.82 4.05
CA SER A 460 -19.36 18.45 2.96
C SER A 460 -19.72 17.47 1.83
N CYS A 461 -19.23 16.24 1.84
CA CYS A 461 -19.61 15.23 0.84
C CYS A 461 -21.11 14.93 0.94
N ALA A 462 -21.85 15.25 -0.13
CA ALA A 462 -23.29 15.05 -0.18
C ALA A 462 -23.66 13.57 -0.41
N HIS A 463 -22.78 12.82 -1.11
CA HIS A 463 -22.99 11.43 -1.54
C HIS A 463 -21.89 10.50 -1.03
N PRO A 464 -21.81 10.24 0.29
CA PRO A 464 -20.77 9.38 0.87
C PRO A 464 -20.83 7.93 0.37
N GLU A 465 -21.98 7.46 -0.09
CA GLU A 465 -22.16 6.14 -0.72
C GLU A 465 -21.32 6.01 -2.01
N THR A 466 -21.24 7.07 -2.82
CA THR A 466 -20.40 7.10 -4.02
C THR A 466 -18.91 7.09 -3.67
N ALA A 467 -18.54 7.82 -2.62
CA ALA A 467 -17.18 7.78 -2.08
C ALA A 467 -16.79 6.37 -1.56
N CYS A 468 -17.72 5.70 -0.85
CA CYS A 468 -17.52 4.32 -0.42
C CYS A 468 -17.37 3.34 -1.59
N ALA A 469 -18.14 3.50 -2.67
CA ALA A 469 -18.03 2.69 -3.87
C ALA A 469 -16.66 2.89 -4.56
N PHE A 470 -16.17 4.13 -4.64
CA PHE A 470 -14.82 4.43 -5.11
C PHE A 470 -13.74 3.75 -4.25
N LEU A 471 -13.84 3.83 -2.93
CA LEU A 471 -12.88 3.19 -2.03
C LEU A 471 -12.92 1.66 -2.16
N SER A 472 -14.12 1.07 -2.28
CA SER A 472 -14.26 -0.37 -2.54
C SER A 472 -13.59 -0.80 -3.84
N TRP A 473 -13.75 -0.01 -4.90
CA TRP A 473 -13.09 -0.25 -6.17
C TRP A 473 -11.56 -0.14 -6.05
N LEU A 474 -11.05 0.90 -5.38
CA LEU A 474 -9.61 1.14 -5.21
C LEU A 474 -8.94 0.01 -4.42
N TYR A 475 -9.63 -0.53 -3.41
CA TYR A 475 -9.12 -1.61 -2.54
C TYR A 475 -9.34 -3.00 -3.12
N SER A 476 -10.06 -3.13 -4.23
CA SER A 476 -10.35 -4.43 -4.82
C SER A 476 -9.09 -5.20 -5.18
N ASN A 477 -9.18 -6.53 -5.16
CA ASN A 477 -8.04 -7.41 -5.52
C ASN A 477 -7.59 -7.24 -6.98
N GLN A 478 -8.39 -6.58 -7.81
CA GLN A 478 -8.03 -6.25 -9.19
C GLN A 478 -7.34 -4.87 -9.27
N THR A 479 -7.93 -3.86 -8.65
CA THR A 479 -7.44 -2.48 -8.77
C THR A 479 -6.20 -2.23 -7.92
N ALA A 480 -6.14 -2.74 -6.70
CA ALA A 480 -5.00 -2.49 -5.80
C ALA A 480 -3.65 -2.99 -6.37
N PRO A 481 -3.55 -4.20 -6.96
CA PRO A 481 -2.34 -4.61 -7.67
C PRO A 481 -2.06 -3.75 -8.91
N ALA A 482 -3.06 -3.43 -9.72
CA ALA A 482 -2.90 -2.59 -10.92
C ALA A 482 -2.38 -1.19 -10.55
N PHE A 483 -2.95 -0.59 -9.50
CA PHE A 483 -2.49 0.68 -8.95
C PHE A 483 -1.00 0.65 -8.56
N THR A 484 -0.56 -0.45 -7.92
CA THR A 484 0.85 -0.61 -7.52
C THR A 484 1.76 -0.89 -8.71
N LEU A 485 1.36 -1.70 -9.68
CA LEU A 485 2.14 -1.92 -10.92
C LEU A 485 2.37 -0.64 -11.72
N LEU A 486 1.42 0.29 -11.67
CA LEU A 486 1.52 1.61 -12.29
C LEU A 486 2.37 2.62 -11.50
N GLY A 487 2.93 2.19 -10.37
CA GLY A 487 3.84 2.98 -9.54
C GLY A 487 3.21 3.60 -8.30
N GLY A 488 1.93 3.37 -8.04
CA GLY A 488 1.28 3.72 -6.78
C GLY A 488 1.71 2.83 -5.63
N LEU A 489 1.26 3.13 -4.42
CA LEU A 489 1.54 2.34 -3.24
C LEU A 489 0.22 1.99 -2.53
N SER A 490 -0.33 0.82 -2.88
CA SER A 490 -1.59 0.37 -2.29
C SER A 490 -1.39 -0.14 -0.86
N PRO A 491 -2.33 0.11 0.07
CA PRO A 491 -2.32 -0.50 1.40
C PRO A 491 -2.72 -1.97 1.40
N CYS A 492 -3.25 -2.50 0.29
CA CYS A 492 -3.93 -3.80 0.25
C CYS A 492 -2.97 -4.98 0.18
N ARG A 493 -3.28 -6.05 0.92
CA ARG A 493 -2.53 -7.32 0.94
C ARG A 493 -2.36 -7.92 -0.45
N SER A 494 -3.34 -7.76 -1.33
CA SER A 494 -3.32 -8.26 -2.71
C SER A 494 -2.14 -7.69 -3.51
N ALA A 495 -1.78 -6.42 -3.30
CA ALA A 495 -0.62 -5.82 -3.92
C ALA A 495 0.70 -6.44 -3.42
N TYR A 496 0.83 -6.64 -2.10
CA TYR A 496 2.05 -7.21 -1.51
C TYR A 496 2.21 -8.73 -1.73
N SER A 497 1.15 -9.44 -2.06
CA SER A 497 1.20 -10.86 -2.41
C SER A 497 1.42 -11.11 -3.90
N ASN A 498 1.16 -10.13 -4.76
CA ASN A 498 1.25 -10.24 -6.21
C ASN A 498 2.70 -10.48 -6.67
N ARG A 499 2.90 -11.47 -7.56
CA ARG A 499 4.22 -11.90 -8.04
C ARG A 499 4.88 -10.82 -8.90
N ASP A 500 4.15 -10.25 -9.85
CA ASP A 500 4.68 -9.28 -10.80
C ASP A 500 5.15 -8.00 -10.08
N ILE A 501 4.41 -7.61 -9.01
CA ILE A 501 4.79 -6.50 -8.15
C ILE A 501 6.08 -6.81 -7.39
N LYS A 502 6.24 -8.02 -6.85
CA LYS A 502 7.47 -8.42 -6.15
C LYS A 502 8.68 -8.45 -7.07
N GLU A 503 8.50 -8.85 -8.31
CA GLU A 503 9.56 -8.85 -9.33
C GLU A 503 9.91 -7.42 -9.77
N ARG A 504 8.91 -6.56 -9.99
CA ARG A 504 9.12 -5.18 -10.43
C ARG A 504 9.61 -4.26 -9.32
N TYR A 505 9.08 -4.41 -8.11
CA TYR A 505 9.37 -3.57 -6.93
C TYR A 505 9.82 -4.42 -5.75
N PRO A 506 11.00 -5.08 -5.82
CA PRO A 506 11.45 -6.04 -4.82
C PRO A 506 11.64 -5.43 -3.42
N TRP A 507 11.85 -4.12 -3.33
CA TRP A 507 11.95 -3.38 -2.06
C TRP A 507 10.65 -3.37 -1.25
N LEU A 508 9.47 -3.61 -1.85
CA LEU A 508 8.20 -3.67 -1.10
C LEU A 508 8.20 -4.78 -0.05
N SER A 509 8.93 -5.87 -0.31
CA SER A 509 9.12 -6.94 0.69
C SER A 509 9.97 -6.47 1.89
N ALA A 510 10.97 -5.62 1.64
CA ALA A 510 11.78 -5.01 2.71
C ALA A 510 10.96 -3.96 3.48
N ALA A 511 10.21 -3.12 2.76
CA ALA A 511 9.31 -2.13 3.35
C ALA A 511 8.28 -2.77 4.29
N ARG A 512 7.66 -3.87 3.87
CA ARG A 512 6.71 -4.61 4.71
C ARG A 512 7.34 -5.05 6.03
N ARG A 513 8.61 -5.48 6.03
CA ARG A 513 9.33 -5.84 7.26
C ARG A 513 9.71 -4.62 8.11
N SER A 514 9.82 -3.43 7.51
CA SER A 514 10.18 -2.19 8.20
C SER A 514 8.98 -1.47 8.83
N PHE A 515 7.75 -1.66 8.33
CA PHE A 515 6.56 -1.00 8.90
C PHE A 515 6.38 -1.22 10.40
N PRO A 516 6.58 -2.42 10.99
CA PRO A 516 6.42 -2.60 12.44
C PRO A 516 7.41 -1.81 13.29
N SER A 517 8.59 -1.45 12.74
CA SER A 517 9.61 -0.64 13.42
C SER A 517 9.52 0.85 13.09
N ALA A 518 8.64 1.22 12.17
CA ALA A 518 8.48 2.60 11.77
C ALA A 518 7.92 3.44 12.92
N GLN A 519 8.59 4.55 13.18
CA GLN A 519 8.18 5.48 14.23
C GLN A 519 7.10 6.40 13.68
N ARG A 520 5.93 6.40 14.29
CA ARG A 520 4.95 7.45 14.07
C ARG A 520 5.34 8.64 14.96
N ARG A 521 5.20 9.81 14.41
CA ARG A 521 5.19 11.05 15.15
C ARG A 521 3.92 11.02 15.97
N SER A 522 4.04 10.96 17.27
CA SER A 522 2.86 10.83 18.14
C SER A 522 2.53 12.20 18.73
N GLY A 523 1.23 12.51 18.78
CA GLY A 523 0.74 13.68 19.50
C GLY A 523 1.05 13.61 20.98
N SER A 524 0.97 14.74 21.65
CA SER A 524 1.13 14.84 23.10
C SER A 524 -0.14 15.36 23.74
N ALA A 525 -0.69 14.59 24.68
CA ALA A 525 -1.80 15.04 25.52
C ALA A 525 -1.40 16.13 26.52
N TYR A 526 -0.10 16.34 26.72
CA TYR A 526 0.43 17.38 27.61
C TYR A 526 0.04 18.80 27.16
N TYR A 527 -0.09 19.03 25.85
CA TYR A 527 -0.40 20.34 25.29
C TYR A 527 -1.85 20.43 24.82
N SER A 528 -2.52 21.54 25.16
CA SER A 528 -3.88 21.83 24.74
C SER A 528 -4.01 22.23 23.25
N ASN A 529 -2.94 22.78 22.69
CA ASN A 529 -2.84 23.27 21.32
C ASN A 529 -1.79 22.52 20.48
N PHE A 530 -1.49 21.26 20.82
CA PHE A 530 -0.48 20.51 20.08
C PHE A 530 -0.88 20.34 18.62
N SER A 531 0.05 20.62 17.74
CA SER A 531 0.00 20.33 16.31
C SER A 531 1.35 19.77 15.89
N GLU A 532 1.33 18.53 15.38
CA GLU A 532 2.55 17.88 14.86
C GLU A 532 3.16 18.69 13.72
N LEU A 533 2.31 19.22 12.83
CA LEU A 533 2.76 20.06 11.71
C LEU A 533 3.48 21.33 12.19
N GLN A 534 2.96 22.01 13.22
CA GLN A 534 3.61 23.20 13.75
C GLN A 534 4.93 22.86 14.45
N MET A 535 4.98 21.79 15.22
CA MET A 535 6.21 21.28 15.81
C MET A 535 7.27 20.99 14.73
N GLU A 536 6.87 20.33 13.65
CA GLU A 536 7.79 20.04 12.55
C GLU A 536 8.22 21.27 11.78
N ASN A 537 7.34 22.26 11.61
CA ASN A 537 7.70 23.53 10.98
C ASN A 537 8.77 24.27 11.78
N ILE A 538 8.59 24.35 13.09
CA ILE A 538 9.59 24.95 13.99
C ILE A 538 10.90 24.15 13.88
N LEU A 539 10.83 22.83 14.06
CA LEU A 539 12.00 21.97 13.97
C LEU A 539 12.72 22.09 12.62
N ALA A 540 11.98 22.06 11.51
CA ALA A 540 12.53 22.19 10.18
C ALA A 540 13.30 23.49 9.97
N ALA A 541 12.75 24.60 10.42
CA ALA A 541 13.37 25.92 10.27
C ALA A 541 14.77 25.98 10.90
N TYR A 542 14.91 25.46 12.12
CA TYR A 542 16.19 25.49 12.83
C TYR A 542 17.16 24.40 12.37
N VAL A 543 16.67 23.19 12.15
CA VAL A 543 17.48 22.07 11.59
C VAL A 543 18.08 22.48 10.24
N GLN A 544 17.28 23.05 9.35
CA GLN A 544 17.76 23.53 8.05
C GLN A 544 18.86 24.58 8.18
N ARG A 545 18.70 25.55 9.06
CA ARG A 545 19.72 26.61 9.29
C ARG A 545 21.04 26.02 9.76
N ALA A 546 21.00 25.04 10.67
CA ALA A 546 22.21 24.37 11.17
C ALA A 546 22.89 23.53 10.08
N VAL A 547 22.12 22.78 9.29
CA VAL A 547 22.67 21.95 8.22
C VAL A 547 23.32 22.81 7.13
N LEU A 548 22.72 23.96 6.79
CA LEU A 548 23.26 24.94 5.86
C LEU A 548 24.44 25.77 6.44
N GLY A 549 24.76 25.61 7.74
CA GLY A 549 25.85 26.33 8.39
C GLY A 549 25.55 27.79 8.72
N VAL A 550 24.27 28.17 8.77
CA VAL A 550 23.81 29.52 9.16
C VAL A 550 23.95 29.75 10.67
N CYS A 551 23.83 28.70 11.46
CA CYS A 551 24.07 28.70 12.91
C CYS A 551 24.69 27.35 13.32
N THR A 552 25.16 27.26 14.57
CA THR A 552 25.66 26.01 15.12
C THR A 552 24.50 25.04 15.41
N PRO A 553 24.72 23.70 15.42
CA PRO A 553 23.71 22.73 15.83
C PRO A 553 23.17 22.99 17.24
N GLU A 554 24.03 23.41 18.17
CA GLU A 554 23.69 23.76 19.54
C GLU A 554 22.72 24.94 19.60
N GLU A 555 23.05 26.05 18.90
CA GLU A 555 22.18 27.22 18.80
C GLU A 555 20.83 26.89 18.16
N ALA A 556 20.83 26.06 17.12
CA ALA A 556 19.62 25.67 16.43
C ALA A 556 18.65 24.90 17.32
N LEU A 557 19.15 23.90 18.07
CA LEU A 557 18.30 23.09 18.96
C LEU A 557 17.80 23.90 20.16
N ALA A 558 18.64 24.75 20.76
CA ALA A 558 18.22 25.64 21.87
C ALA A 558 17.14 26.63 21.40
N GLN A 559 17.29 27.23 20.23
CA GLN A 559 16.27 28.13 19.65
C GLN A 559 14.98 27.40 19.29
N ALA A 560 15.09 26.19 18.71
CA ALA A 560 13.92 25.36 18.41
C ALA A 560 13.14 24.99 19.66
N GLN A 561 13.84 24.59 20.73
CA GLN A 561 13.23 24.31 22.05
C GLN A 561 12.50 25.54 22.60
N ALA A 562 13.16 26.68 22.62
CA ALA A 562 12.60 27.92 23.14
C ALA A 562 11.35 28.36 22.36
N GLU A 563 11.36 28.23 21.03
CA GLU A 563 10.19 28.56 20.22
C GLU A 563 9.03 27.57 20.43
N MET A 564 9.33 26.28 20.58
CA MET A 564 8.32 25.25 20.91
C MET A 564 7.69 25.50 22.29
N ASP A 565 8.52 25.84 23.29
CA ASP A 565 8.05 26.16 24.65
C ASP A 565 7.16 27.42 24.68
N ALA A 566 7.42 28.37 23.79
CA ALA A 566 6.60 29.58 23.65
C ALA A 566 5.31 29.33 22.85
N HIS A 567 5.33 28.39 21.88
CA HIS A 567 4.20 28.13 20.99
C HIS A 567 3.15 27.18 21.59
N PHE A 568 3.61 26.13 22.29
CA PHE A 568 2.72 25.09 22.82
C PHE A 568 2.38 25.36 24.29
N THR A 569 1.07 25.40 24.56
CA THR A 569 0.53 25.68 25.89
C THR A 569 0.22 24.38 26.63
N ALA A 570 0.77 24.19 27.81
CA ALA A 570 0.46 23.05 28.64
C ALA A 570 -1.06 22.97 28.95
N ASN A 571 -1.60 21.77 28.95
CA ASN A 571 -2.99 21.54 29.33
C ASN A 571 -3.14 21.76 30.86
N SER A 572 -4.22 22.41 31.26
CA SER A 572 -4.48 22.73 32.67
C SER A 572 -4.53 21.51 33.62
N GLU A 573 -4.75 20.32 33.06
CA GLU A 573 -4.71 19.06 33.82
C GLU A 573 -3.30 18.62 34.21
N PHE A 574 -2.26 19.21 33.61
CA PHE A 574 -0.84 18.91 33.86
C PHE A 574 -0.09 20.03 34.56
N LEU A 575 -0.74 21.18 34.79
CA LEU A 575 -0.23 22.31 35.60
C LEU A 575 -0.67 22.17 37.04
#